data_17fe3f513081b7bccb8c2dedda8feffc
#
_entry.id   17fe3f513081b7bccb8c2dedda8feffc
#
_cell.length_a   1.000
_cell.length_b   1.000
_cell.length_c   1.000
_cell.angle_alpha   90.00
_cell.angle_beta   90.00
_cell.angle_gamma   90.00
#
_symmetry.space_group_name_H-M   'P 1'
#
loop_
_entity.id
_entity.type
_entity.pdbx_description
1 polymer ?
#
loop_
_entity_poly.entity_id
_entity_poly.type
_entity_poly.pdbx_seq_one_letter_code
_entity_poly.pdbx_strand_id
1 'polypeptide(L)'
;AEEFRELCIALSNRLYGHCASIRSLGSAETELCYVAAGRLDIYVESFLQPWDVSAGAAILKEAGGRISDYAGTDRLWKSVREVLATNALLHEEMRTHLSSSTPL
;
A
#
# COMPACT_ATOMS: atom_id res chain seq x y z
N ALA A 1 17.77 -6.07 -0.76
CA ALA A 1 17.43 -7.16 -1.64
C ALA A 1 16.82 -8.36 -0.93
N GLU A 2 17.55 -9.03 -0.04
CA GLU A 2 16.99 -10.19 0.67
C GLU A 2 15.89 -9.76 1.64
N GLU A 3 16.12 -8.70 2.38
CA GLU A 3 15.11 -8.15 3.29
C GLU A 3 13.83 -7.76 2.54
N PHE A 4 13.98 -7.12 1.40
CA PHE A 4 12.83 -6.76 0.56
C PHE A 4 12.08 -8.00 0.09
N ARG A 5 12.81 -9.03 -0.36
CA ARG A 5 12.21 -10.29 -0.80
C ARG A 5 11.42 -10.96 0.33
N GLU A 6 12.01 -11.01 1.51
CA GLU A 6 11.36 -11.63 2.66
C GLU A 6 10.09 -10.89 3.06
N LEU A 7 10.12 -9.56 3.00
CA LEU A 7 8.93 -8.76 3.28
C LEU A 7 7.84 -9.00 2.24
N CYS A 8 8.19 -9.08 0.97
CA CYS A 8 7.21 -9.36 -0.08
C CYS A 8 6.54 -10.73 0.12
N ILE A 9 7.33 -11.73 0.47
CA ILE A 9 6.80 -13.08 0.74
C ILE A 9 5.88 -13.06 1.96
N ALA A 10 6.29 -12.39 3.02
CA ALA A 10 5.50 -12.31 4.24
C ALA A 10 4.18 -11.57 3.99
N LEU A 11 4.21 -10.48 3.23
CA LEU A 11 2.99 -9.76 2.85
C LEU A 11 2.07 -10.65 2.05
N SER A 12 2.60 -11.36 1.06
CA SER A 12 1.80 -12.26 0.22
C SER A 12 1.15 -13.36 1.06
N ASN A 13 1.92 -13.98 1.95
CA ASN A 13 1.38 -15.02 2.83
C ASN A 13 0.27 -14.49 3.73
N ARG A 14 0.39 -13.25 4.17
CA ARG A 14 -0.61 -12.64 5.05
C ARG A 14 -1.89 -12.28 4.30
N LEU A 15 -1.78 -11.87 3.05
CA LEU A 15 -2.91 -11.34 2.29
C LEU A 15 -3.66 -12.39 1.47
N TYR A 16 -3.00 -13.45 1.04
CA TYR A 16 -3.68 -14.52 0.33
C TYR A 16 -4.74 -15.14 1.22
N GLY A 17 -5.92 -15.33 0.68
CA GLY A 17 -7.08 -15.80 1.41
C GLY A 17 -7.97 -14.69 1.94
N HIS A 18 -7.49 -13.44 1.96
CA HIS A 18 -8.25 -12.29 2.40
C HIS A 18 -8.61 -11.34 1.26
N CYS A 19 -8.13 -11.61 0.06
CA CYS A 19 -8.44 -10.83 -1.14
C CYS A 19 -8.67 -11.77 -2.32
N ALA A 20 -9.36 -11.26 -3.34
CA ALA A 20 -9.70 -12.06 -4.51
C ALA A 20 -8.47 -12.40 -5.35
N SER A 21 -7.56 -11.45 -5.51
CA SER A 21 -6.31 -11.68 -6.20
C SER A 21 -5.28 -10.61 -5.86
N ILE A 22 -4.04 -10.92 -6.15
CA ILE A 22 -2.92 -9.99 -5.96
C ILE A 22 -2.27 -9.76 -7.32
N ARG A 23 -1.98 -8.49 -7.61
CA ARG A 23 -1.33 -8.08 -8.85
C ARG A 23 -0.08 -7.27 -8.54
N SER A 24 0.90 -7.35 -9.41
CA SER A 24 2.09 -6.51 -9.33
C SER A 24 2.32 -5.89 -10.70
N LEU A 25 2.15 -4.58 -10.79
CA LEU A 25 2.27 -3.85 -12.05
C LEU A 25 3.66 -3.25 -12.25
N GLY A 26 4.46 -3.24 -11.21
CA GLY A 26 5.85 -2.79 -11.29
C GLY A 26 6.04 -1.28 -11.27
N SER A 27 4.99 -0.51 -10.98
CA SER A 27 5.08 0.95 -10.90
C SER A 27 4.15 1.48 -9.81
N ALA A 28 4.73 2.08 -8.77
CA ALA A 28 3.97 2.65 -7.66
C ALA A 28 3.00 3.74 -8.15
N GLU A 29 3.46 4.63 -9.02
CA GLU A 29 2.60 5.69 -9.53
C GLU A 29 1.42 5.14 -10.33
N THR A 30 1.66 4.13 -11.17
CA THR A 30 0.59 3.48 -11.93
C THR A 30 -0.41 2.80 -10.98
N GLU A 31 0.08 2.07 -10.00
CA GLU A 31 -0.78 1.35 -9.07
C GLU A 31 -1.60 2.32 -8.21
N LEU A 32 -1.02 3.42 -7.75
CA LEU A 32 -1.74 4.46 -7.02
C LEU A 32 -2.83 5.09 -7.88
N CYS A 33 -2.53 5.39 -9.13
CA CYS A 33 -3.54 5.92 -10.05
C CYS A 33 -4.67 4.93 -10.31
N TYR A 34 -4.37 3.64 -10.35
CA TYR A 34 -5.40 2.61 -10.54
C TYR A 34 -6.29 2.49 -9.29
N VAL A 35 -5.74 2.67 -8.10
CA VAL A 35 -6.57 2.74 -6.88
C VAL A 35 -7.46 3.98 -6.95
N ALA A 36 -6.91 5.13 -7.33
CA ALA A 36 -7.67 6.37 -7.47
C ALA A 36 -8.81 6.22 -8.49
N ALA A 37 -8.57 5.49 -9.57
CA ALA A 37 -9.56 5.27 -10.63
C ALA A 37 -10.55 4.14 -10.32
N GLY A 38 -10.39 3.45 -9.21
CA GLY A 38 -11.27 2.35 -8.84
C GLY A 38 -10.99 1.03 -9.56
N ARG A 39 -9.85 0.91 -10.21
CA ARG A 39 -9.44 -0.31 -10.92
C ARG A 39 -8.75 -1.31 -10.01
N LEU A 40 -8.13 -0.82 -8.94
CA LEU A 40 -7.60 -1.61 -7.84
C LEU A 40 -8.22 -1.11 -6.56
N ASP A 41 -8.40 -1.99 -5.59
CA ASP A 41 -8.97 -1.61 -4.30
C ASP A 41 -7.92 -1.15 -3.31
N ILE A 42 -6.77 -1.79 -3.32
CA ILE A 42 -5.72 -1.62 -2.32
C ILE A 42 -4.36 -1.72 -2.99
N TYR A 43 -3.44 -0.86 -2.57
CA TYR A 43 -2.03 -0.95 -2.93
C TYR A 43 -1.20 -1.01 -1.66
N VAL A 44 -0.32 -2.00 -1.57
CA VAL A 44 0.60 -2.21 -0.44
C VAL A 44 2.00 -2.38 -1.00
N GLU A 45 2.94 -1.63 -0.46
CA GLU A 45 4.34 -1.71 -0.90
C GLU A 45 5.27 -1.32 0.24
N SER A 46 6.54 -1.71 0.11
CA SER A 46 7.59 -1.38 1.08
C SER A 46 8.83 -0.87 0.37
N PHE A 47 9.62 -0.05 1.08
CA PHE A 47 10.93 0.45 0.61
C PHE A 47 10.86 1.33 -0.64
N LEU A 48 9.82 2.16 -0.73
CA LEU A 48 9.72 3.16 -1.78
C LEU A 48 10.45 4.44 -1.39
N GLN A 49 10.74 5.26 -2.39
CA GLN A 49 11.24 6.62 -2.18
C GLN A 49 10.07 7.61 -2.28
N PRO A 50 10.16 8.78 -1.62
CA PRO A 50 9.06 9.75 -1.68
C PRO A 50 8.64 10.14 -3.10
N TRP A 51 9.59 10.22 -4.03
CA TRP A 51 9.29 10.57 -5.42
C TRP A 51 8.57 9.45 -6.17
N ASP A 52 8.58 8.21 -5.63
CA ASP A 52 7.84 7.10 -6.24
C ASP A 52 6.33 7.20 -6.00
N VAL A 53 5.91 7.99 -5.01
CA VAL A 53 4.51 8.02 -4.59
C VAL A 53 3.88 9.41 -4.60
N SER A 54 4.68 10.47 -4.71
CA SER A 54 4.17 11.84 -4.47
C SER A 54 3.03 12.23 -5.42
N ALA A 55 3.19 11.99 -6.71
CA ALA A 55 2.16 12.36 -7.68
C ALA A 55 0.92 11.47 -7.53
N GLY A 56 1.12 10.16 -7.39
CA GLY A 56 0.02 9.23 -7.20
C GLY A 56 -0.75 9.47 -5.91
N ALA A 57 -0.04 9.84 -4.85
CA ALA A 57 -0.69 10.18 -3.57
C ALA A 57 -1.59 11.40 -3.70
N ALA A 58 -1.14 12.42 -4.43
CA ALA A 58 -1.95 13.62 -4.65
C ALA A 58 -3.22 13.27 -5.45
N ILE A 59 -3.09 12.49 -6.51
CA ILE A 59 -4.22 12.05 -7.32
C ILE A 59 -5.20 11.22 -6.49
N LEU A 60 -4.68 10.30 -5.68
CA LEU A 60 -5.50 9.45 -4.83
C LEU A 60 -6.31 10.27 -3.82
N LYS A 61 -5.67 11.24 -3.17
CA LYS A 61 -6.37 12.11 -2.20
C LYS A 61 -7.46 12.91 -2.87
N GLU A 62 -7.22 13.46 -4.04
CA GLU A 62 -8.24 14.19 -4.79
C GLU A 62 -9.41 13.30 -5.20
N ALA A 63 -9.15 12.01 -5.40
CA ALA A 63 -10.19 11.04 -5.74
C ALA A 63 -10.94 10.52 -4.51
N GLY A 64 -10.61 10.98 -3.31
CA GLY A 64 -11.26 10.55 -2.08
C GLY A 64 -10.64 9.32 -1.43
N GLY A 65 -9.51 8.85 -1.94
CA GLY A 65 -8.80 7.74 -1.33
C GLY A 65 -7.94 8.14 -0.16
N ARG A 66 -7.31 7.16 0.47
CA ARG A 66 -6.44 7.39 1.61
C ARG A 66 -5.12 6.67 1.42
N ILE A 67 -4.02 7.31 1.84
CA ILE A 67 -2.69 6.73 1.82
C ILE A 67 -2.01 6.98 3.17
N SER A 68 -1.35 5.97 3.69
CA SER A 68 -0.66 6.04 4.98
C SER A 68 0.43 4.99 5.05
N ASP A 69 1.20 4.99 6.13
CA ASP A 69 1.97 3.83 6.52
C ASP A 69 1.05 2.79 7.18
N TYR A 70 1.59 1.67 7.64
CA TYR A 70 0.78 0.61 8.25
C TYR A 70 0.25 1.01 9.63
N ALA A 71 0.89 1.95 10.29
CA ALA A 71 0.41 2.49 11.57
C ALA A 71 -0.70 3.54 11.39
N GLY A 72 -0.94 3.96 10.16
CA GLY A 72 -2.01 4.91 9.86
C GLY A 72 -1.57 6.36 9.78
N THR A 73 -0.27 6.65 9.88
CA THR A 73 0.21 8.03 9.74
C THR A 73 0.42 8.36 8.26
N ASP A 74 0.24 9.64 7.92
CA ASP A 74 0.37 10.10 6.54
C ASP A 74 1.70 10.83 6.28
N ARG A 75 2.68 10.66 7.15
CA ARG A 75 3.98 11.34 7.04
C ARG A 75 4.92 10.64 6.07
N LEU A 76 4.45 10.37 4.87
CA LEU A 76 5.21 9.64 3.87
C LEU A 76 6.42 10.39 3.35
N TRP A 77 6.47 11.71 3.55
CA TRP A 77 7.63 12.51 3.15
C TRP A 77 8.88 12.23 4.00
N LYS A 78 8.71 11.65 5.19
CA LYS A 78 9.83 11.32 6.07
C LYS A 78 10.43 9.96 5.75
N SER A 79 9.57 9.01 5.44
CA SER A 79 10.00 7.65 5.15
C SER A 79 8.85 6.94 4.43
N VAL A 80 9.16 6.28 3.33
CA VAL A 80 8.16 5.54 2.57
C VAL A 80 8.48 4.05 2.63
N ARG A 81 8.87 3.58 3.82
CA ARG A 81 9.15 2.16 4.02
C ARG A 81 7.90 1.29 3.96
N GLU A 82 6.76 1.87 4.30
CA GLU A 82 5.48 1.17 4.31
C GLU A 82 4.46 2.08 3.66
N VAL A 83 3.78 1.58 2.65
CA VAL A 83 2.75 2.34 1.96
C VAL A 83 1.49 1.49 1.85
N LEU A 84 0.40 2.02 2.35
CA LEU A 84 -0.93 1.46 2.18
C LEU A 84 -1.81 2.53 1.54
N ALA A 85 -2.36 2.23 0.38
CA ALA A 85 -3.28 3.12 -0.33
C ALA A 85 -4.56 2.37 -0.63
N THR A 86 -5.70 3.00 -0.39
CA THR A 86 -7.01 2.38 -0.57
C THR A 86 -8.04 3.40 -1.06
N ASN A 87 -9.25 2.91 -1.33
CA ASN A 87 -10.41 3.74 -1.62
C ASN A 87 -10.98 4.44 -0.37
N ALA A 88 -10.29 4.41 0.75
CA ALA A 88 -10.65 4.90 2.07
C ALA A 88 -11.57 3.96 2.85
N LEU A 89 -12.50 3.28 2.22
CA LEU A 89 -13.44 2.40 2.92
C LEU A 89 -12.76 1.16 3.52
N LEU A 90 -11.74 0.63 2.83
CA LEU A 90 -11.04 -0.57 3.24
C LEU A 90 -9.79 -0.28 4.08
N HIS A 91 -9.48 0.97 4.33
CA HIS A 91 -8.18 1.35 4.88
C HIS A 91 -7.93 0.76 6.27
N GLU A 92 -8.86 0.97 7.19
CA GLU A 92 -8.70 0.47 8.56
C GLU A 92 -8.75 -1.05 8.64
N GLU A 93 -9.59 -1.68 7.86
CA GLU A 93 -9.64 -3.14 7.79
C GLU A 93 -8.31 -3.70 7.31
N MET A 94 -7.73 -3.10 6.27
CA MET A 94 -6.45 -3.54 5.74
C MET A 94 -5.32 -3.30 6.74
N ARG A 95 -5.33 -2.18 7.46
CA ARG A 95 -4.35 -1.92 8.50
C ARG A 95 -4.35 -3.02 9.57
N THR A 96 -5.53 -3.53 9.90
CA THR A 96 -5.65 -4.62 10.87
C THR A 96 -4.87 -5.85 10.41
N HIS A 97 -4.98 -6.20 9.13
CA HIS A 97 -4.22 -7.32 8.58
C HIS A 97 -2.71 -7.07 8.56
N LEU A 98 -2.30 -5.84 8.29
CA LEU A 98 -0.88 -5.48 8.19
C LEU A 98 -0.22 -5.28 9.55
N SER A 99 -0.98 -4.91 10.56
CA SER A 99 -0.50 -4.60 11.91
C SER A 99 -0.68 -5.75 12.88
N SER A 100 -0.92 -6.97 12.38
CA SER A 100 -1.09 -8.12 13.27
C SER A 100 0.20 -8.37 14.07
N SER A 101 0.08 -9.14 15.17
CA SER A 101 1.20 -9.41 16.07
C SER A 101 2.34 -10.20 15.42
N THR A 102 2.08 -10.83 14.28
CA THR A 102 3.12 -11.56 13.55
C THR A 102 3.92 -10.57 12.72
N PRO A 103 5.24 -10.47 12.91
CA PRO A 103 6.05 -9.57 12.10
C PRO A 103 5.99 -9.92 10.61
N LEU A 104 6.07 -8.88 9.80
CA LEU A 104 6.20 -9.08 8.36
C LEU A 104 7.63 -9.47 8.00
#